data_e7bcb410a0a1d730ffba8a8edba4edf1
#
_entry.id   e7bcb410a0a1d730ffba8a8edba4edf1
#
_cell.length_a   1.000
_cell.length_b   1.000
_cell.length_c   1.000
_cell.angle_alpha   90.00
_cell.angle_beta   90.00
_cell.angle_gamma   90.00
#
_symmetry.space_group_name_H-M   'P 1'
#
loop_
_entity.id
_entity.type
_entity.pdbx_description
1 polymer ?
#
loop_
_entity_poly.entity_id
_entity_poly.type
_entity_poly.pdbx_seq_one_letter_code
_entity_poly.pdbx_strand_id
1 'polypeptide(L)'
;MDKFYDDSIRFAGEKIYFAATDKGLFYVGKNKENLQSAIHDPEKMRKYKAELLAYLNGESINFTFPIDLSGTTLQLEVFEALKTIPYGETRTYTEIAEQINRPKAVRAVGTAIGKNPLLVIIPCHRVIGKSGKLTGYSGGIPMKQALLTLEKKNVNQFSF
;
A
#
# COMPACT_ATOMS: atom_id res chain seq x y z
N MET A 1 -12.09 5.65 22.95
CA MET A 1 -11.70 4.95 21.72
C MET A 1 -12.36 5.59 20.52
N ASP A 2 -11.56 5.98 19.54
CA ASP A 2 -12.09 6.61 18.35
C ASP A 2 -12.88 5.58 17.54
N LYS A 3 -14.01 6.03 17.00
CA LYS A 3 -14.78 5.21 16.07
C LYS A 3 -14.03 5.11 14.75
N PHE A 4 -14.12 3.97 14.11
CA PHE A 4 -13.61 3.82 12.75
C PHE A 4 -14.60 3.03 11.90
N TYR A 5 -14.48 3.24 10.60
CA TYR A 5 -15.44 2.77 9.62
C TYR A 5 -14.72 1.94 8.57
N ASP A 6 -15.42 0.99 7.97
CA ASP A 6 -14.81 0.15 6.93
C ASP A 6 -15.74 -0.06 5.74
N ASP A 7 -15.13 -0.56 4.69
CA ASP A 7 -15.79 -1.13 3.53
C ASP A 7 -14.79 -2.10 2.87
N SER A 8 -15.17 -2.68 1.77
CA SER A 8 -14.32 -3.63 1.04
C SER A 8 -14.52 -3.54 -0.46
N ILE A 9 -13.53 -4.04 -1.19
CA ILE A 9 -13.55 -4.18 -2.64
C ILE A 9 -12.96 -5.53 -3.01
N ARG A 10 -13.03 -5.91 -4.27
CA ARG A 10 -12.35 -7.09 -4.80
C ARG A 10 -11.30 -6.69 -5.81
N PHE A 11 -10.14 -7.34 -5.73
CA PHE A 11 -9.08 -7.16 -6.70
C PHE A 11 -8.25 -8.45 -6.78
N ALA A 12 -7.92 -8.87 -7.99
CA ALA A 12 -7.13 -10.08 -8.23
C ALA A 12 -7.72 -11.32 -7.55
N GLY A 13 -9.04 -11.44 -7.51
CA GLY A 13 -9.73 -12.56 -6.88
C GLY A 13 -9.78 -12.52 -5.36
N GLU A 14 -9.27 -11.46 -4.74
CA GLU A 14 -9.19 -11.32 -3.30
C GLU A 14 -10.09 -10.20 -2.80
N LYS A 15 -10.61 -10.38 -1.59
CA LYS A 15 -11.36 -9.33 -0.91
C LYS A 15 -10.39 -8.45 -0.14
N ILE A 16 -10.46 -7.15 -0.39
CA ILE A 16 -9.59 -6.16 0.22
C ILE A 16 -10.45 -5.27 1.12
N TYR A 17 -10.08 -5.19 2.39
CA TYR A 17 -10.74 -4.33 3.37
C TYR A 17 -10.02 -3.02 3.48
N PHE A 18 -10.74 -1.94 3.74
CA PHE A 18 -10.11 -0.65 4.03
C PHE A 18 -10.90 0.04 5.13
N ALA A 19 -10.18 0.76 5.98
CA ALA A 19 -10.76 1.37 7.17
C ALA A 19 -10.18 2.75 7.44
N ALA A 20 -11.01 3.64 7.97
CA ALA A 20 -10.65 5.02 8.25
C ALA A 20 -11.21 5.48 9.59
N THR A 21 -10.42 6.35 10.26
CA THR A 21 -10.88 7.17 11.37
C THR A 21 -11.29 8.55 10.82
N ASP A 22 -11.69 9.45 11.71
CA ASP A 22 -11.94 10.84 11.31
C ASP A 22 -10.67 11.55 10.81
N LYS A 23 -9.50 11.01 11.13
CA LYS A 23 -8.20 11.56 10.70
C LYS A 23 -7.78 11.11 9.32
N GLY A 24 -8.32 10.01 8.83
CA GLY A 24 -7.99 9.49 7.51
C GLY A 24 -7.96 7.98 7.45
N LEU A 25 -7.57 7.48 6.28
CA LEU A 25 -7.44 6.04 6.03
C LEU A 25 -6.25 5.50 6.80
N PHE A 26 -6.44 4.41 7.54
CA PHE A 26 -5.37 3.80 8.33
C PHE A 26 -5.10 2.34 7.98
N TYR A 27 -5.95 1.70 7.20
CA TYR A 27 -5.77 0.30 6.83
C TYR A 27 -6.29 0.02 5.42
N VAL A 28 -5.50 -0.70 4.65
CA VAL A 28 -5.89 -1.37 3.41
C VAL A 28 -5.19 -2.72 3.41
N GLY A 29 -5.95 -3.81 3.38
CA GLY A 29 -5.35 -5.13 3.42
C GLY A 29 -6.39 -6.24 3.42
N LYS A 30 -5.93 -7.47 3.65
CA LYS A 30 -6.78 -8.66 3.62
C LYS A 30 -7.21 -9.13 5.00
N ASN A 31 -6.69 -8.54 6.07
CA ASN A 31 -6.94 -9.01 7.43
C ASN A 31 -8.13 -8.30 8.07
N LYS A 32 -9.27 -8.98 8.09
CA LYS A 32 -10.48 -8.47 8.72
C LYS A 32 -10.42 -8.54 10.26
N GLU A 33 -9.56 -9.39 10.81
CA GLU A 33 -9.50 -9.59 12.27
C GLU A 33 -9.22 -8.30 13.03
N ASN A 34 -8.41 -7.43 12.47
CA ASN A 34 -8.08 -6.14 13.08
C ASN A 34 -9.22 -5.12 12.98
N LEU A 35 -10.31 -5.46 12.30
CA LEU A 35 -11.42 -4.56 12.01
C LEU A 35 -12.73 -5.00 12.66
N GLN A 36 -12.68 -5.87 13.67
CA GLN A 36 -13.90 -6.43 14.29
C GLN A 36 -14.79 -5.35 14.91
N SER A 37 -14.22 -4.28 15.41
CA SER A 37 -14.97 -3.17 16.00
C SER A 37 -15.32 -2.07 15.00
N ALA A 38 -14.97 -2.25 13.72
CA ALA A 38 -15.28 -1.27 12.69
C ALA A 38 -16.78 -1.21 12.43
N ILE A 39 -17.27 -0.02 12.17
CA ILE A 39 -18.64 0.19 11.72
C ILE A 39 -18.62 0.09 10.19
N HIS A 40 -19.35 -0.88 9.65
CA HIS A 40 -19.46 -1.00 8.19
C HIS A 40 -20.33 0.15 7.68
N ASP A 41 -19.71 1.10 6.97
CA ASP A 41 -20.40 2.30 6.52
C ASP A 41 -19.94 2.69 5.11
N PRO A 42 -20.59 2.12 4.07
CA PRO A 42 -20.21 2.44 2.68
C PRO A 42 -20.32 3.92 2.33
N GLU A 43 -21.23 4.64 2.97
CA GLU A 43 -21.41 6.07 2.70
C GLU A 43 -20.21 6.88 3.16
N LYS A 44 -19.75 6.66 4.39
CA LYS A 44 -18.56 7.34 4.92
C LYS A 44 -17.29 6.93 4.19
N MET A 45 -17.25 5.72 3.64
CA MET A 45 -16.08 5.20 2.94
C MET A 45 -16.11 5.46 1.43
N ARG A 46 -17.12 6.14 0.92
CA ARG A 46 -17.34 6.34 -0.53
C ARG A 46 -16.14 6.92 -1.25
N LYS A 47 -15.55 7.98 -0.71
CA LYS A 47 -14.41 8.64 -1.34
C LYS A 47 -13.19 7.72 -1.44
N TYR A 48 -12.91 6.99 -0.36
CA TYR A 48 -11.81 6.05 -0.33
C TYR A 48 -12.02 4.95 -1.36
N LYS A 49 -13.22 4.40 -1.40
CA LYS A 49 -13.58 3.34 -2.34
C LYS A 49 -13.43 3.81 -3.79
N ALA A 50 -13.93 5.01 -4.11
CA ALA A 50 -13.87 5.55 -5.45
C ALA A 50 -12.43 5.71 -5.94
N GLU A 51 -11.54 6.24 -5.10
CA GLU A 51 -10.15 6.45 -5.48
C GLU A 51 -9.39 5.13 -5.58
N LEU A 52 -9.64 4.18 -4.68
CA LEU A 52 -9.04 2.85 -4.76
C LEU A 52 -9.45 2.12 -6.05
N LEU A 53 -10.73 2.14 -6.37
CA LEU A 53 -11.23 1.51 -7.59
C LEU A 53 -10.67 2.17 -8.84
N ALA A 54 -10.58 3.50 -8.86
CA ALA A 54 -10.00 4.22 -9.99
C ALA A 54 -8.54 3.79 -10.21
N TYR A 55 -7.75 3.68 -9.14
CA TYR A 55 -6.39 3.21 -9.24
C TYR A 55 -6.33 1.76 -9.76
N LEU A 56 -7.12 0.87 -9.17
CA LEU A 56 -7.11 -0.55 -9.52
C LEU A 56 -7.66 -0.83 -10.92
N ASN A 57 -8.45 0.09 -11.46
CA ASN A 57 -8.94 0.02 -12.85
C ASN A 57 -8.00 0.70 -13.85
N GLY A 58 -6.87 1.22 -13.39
CA GLY A 58 -5.89 1.89 -14.26
C GLY A 58 -6.29 3.30 -14.67
N GLU A 59 -7.25 3.92 -13.99
CA GLU A 59 -7.78 5.24 -14.34
C GLU A 59 -7.08 6.38 -13.61
N SER A 60 -6.38 6.10 -12.51
CA SER A 60 -5.70 7.11 -11.70
C SER A 60 -4.46 6.52 -11.04
N ILE A 61 -3.49 7.36 -10.73
CA ILE A 61 -2.28 7.00 -10.02
C ILE A 61 -2.12 7.73 -8.69
N ASN A 62 -3.04 8.64 -8.37
CA ASN A 62 -2.95 9.49 -7.19
C ASN A 62 -4.09 9.26 -6.23
N PHE A 63 -3.79 9.43 -4.94
CA PHE A 63 -4.77 9.42 -3.87
C PHE A 63 -4.79 10.80 -3.24
N THR A 64 -5.99 11.37 -3.02
CA THR A 64 -6.16 12.74 -2.51
C THR A 64 -6.63 12.79 -1.06
N PHE A 65 -7.08 11.66 -0.53
CA PHE A 65 -7.61 11.60 0.83
C PHE A 65 -6.47 11.60 1.86
N PRO A 66 -6.75 12.04 3.10
CA PRO A 66 -5.77 11.97 4.16
C PRO A 66 -5.57 10.53 4.63
N ILE A 67 -4.38 10.24 5.15
CA ILE A 67 -4.08 8.96 5.78
C ILE A 67 -3.73 9.19 7.25
N ASP A 68 -4.08 8.21 8.08
CA ASP A 68 -3.77 8.22 9.51
C ASP A 68 -2.76 7.11 9.77
N LEU A 69 -1.49 7.47 9.66
CA LEU A 69 -0.38 6.52 9.69
C LEU A 69 0.43 6.68 10.97
N SER A 70 0.68 5.57 11.64
CA SER A 70 1.55 5.55 12.82
C SER A 70 2.53 4.39 12.70
N GLY A 71 3.60 4.45 13.50
CA GLY A 71 4.61 3.40 13.51
C GLY A 71 5.88 3.87 14.20
N THR A 72 6.88 2.99 14.21
CA THR A 72 8.20 3.34 14.74
C THR A 72 8.90 4.33 13.82
N THR A 73 9.96 4.96 14.32
CA THR A 73 10.77 5.88 13.50
C THR A 73 11.25 5.20 12.22
N LEU A 74 11.77 3.97 12.32
CA LEU A 74 12.23 3.23 11.16
C LEU A 74 11.09 2.95 10.18
N GLN A 75 9.93 2.50 10.68
CA GLN A 75 8.78 2.24 9.84
C GLN A 75 8.35 3.48 9.07
N LEU A 76 8.26 4.62 9.75
CA LEU A 76 7.84 5.87 9.10
C LEU A 76 8.86 6.33 8.05
N GLU A 77 10.16 6.20 8.33
CA GLU A 77 11.21 6.50 7.34
C GLU A 77 11.08 5.61 6.10
N VAL A 78 10.84 4.32 6.31
CA VAL A 78 10.66 3.36 5.23
C VAL A 78 9.42 3.70 4.41
N PHE A 79 8.29 3.99 5.07
CA PHE A 79 7.05 4.31 4.35
C PHE A 79 7.19 5.59 3.52
N GLU A 80 7.89 6.60 4.03
CA GLU A 80 8.16 7.82 3.25
C GLU A 80 9.03 7.52 2.03
N ALA A 81 10.04 6.65 2.18
CA ALA A 81 10.86 6.23 1.05
C ALA A 81 10.04 5.50 -0.01
N LEU A 82 9.14 4.61 0.41
CA LEU A 82 8.28 3.87 -0.52
C LEU A 82 7.40 4.79 -1.36
N LYS A 83 6.91 5.87 -0.77
CA LYS A 83 6.08 6.84 -1.48
C LYS A 83 6.81 7.53 -2.62
N THR A 84 8.15 7.56 -2.58
CA THR A 84 8.95 8.18 -3.64
C THR A 84 9.15 7.29 -4.86
N ILE A 85 8.79 6.01 -4.78
CA ILE A 85 8.93 5.11 -5.92
C ILE A 85 7.86 5.45 -6.95
N PRO A 86 8.26 5.90 -8.16
CA PRO A 86 7.27 6.30 -9.16
C PRO A 86 6.38 5.14 -9.62
N TYR A 87 5.19 5.47 -10.06
CA TYR A 87 4.28 4.54 -10.68
C TYR A 87 4.96 3.83 -11.85
N GLY A 88 4.87 2.50 -11.89
CA GLY A 88 5.48 1.70 -12.95
C GLY A 88 6.94 1.37 -12.73
N GLU A 89 7.54 1.83 -11.63
CA GLU A 89 8.94 1.53 -11.31
C GLU A 89 9.05 0.64 -10.09
N THR A 90 10.21 0.02 -9.94
CA THR A 90 10.50 -0.83 -8.78
C THR A 90 11.83 -0.45 -8.16
N ARG A 91 12.01 -0.83 -6.90
CA ARG A 91 13.28 -0.68 -6.18
C ARG A 91 13.54 -1.98 -5.43
N THR A 92 14.80 -2.26 -5.15
CA THR A 92 15.17 -3.40 -4.31
C THR A 92 15.14 -2.99 -2.83
N TYR A 93 15.13 -3.97 -1.94
CA TYR A 93 15.23 -3.71 -0.50
C TYR A 93 16.52 -2.98 -0.16
N THR A 94 17.62 -3.34 -0.81
CA THR A 94 18.92 -2.68 -0.62
C THR A 94 18.85 -1.21 -1.02
N GLU A 95 18.21 -0.90 -2.14
CA GLU A 95 18.06 0.48 -2.60
C GLU A 95 17.25 1.32 -1.60
N ILE A 96 16.20 0.75 -1.02
CA ILE A 96 15.42 1.47 0.01
C ILE A 96 16.28 1.71 1.27
N ALA A 97 17.04 0.70 1.71
CA ALA A 97 17.91 0.84 2.87
C ALA A 97 18.96 1.94 2.65
N GLU A 98 19.55 2.00 1.45
CA GLU A 98 20.51 3.03 1.09
C GLU A 98 19.85 4.41 1.06
N GLN A 99 18.64 4.51 0.51
CA GLN A 99 17.92 5.79 0.42
C GLN A 99 17.67 6.42 1.79
N ILE A 100 17.40 5.61 2.81
CA ILE A 100 17.17 6.11 4.17
C ILE A 100 18.45 6.17 5.01
N ASN A 101 19.62 6.04 4.38
CA ASN A 101 20.93 6.09 5.02
C ASN A 101 21.15 4.97 6.06
N ARG A 102 20.59 3.79 5.80
CA ARG A 102 20.75 2.61 6.68
C ARG A 102 21.15 1.39 5.84
N PRO A 103 22.28 1.46 5.07
CA PRO A 103 22.63 0.39 4.12
C PRO A 103 22.89 -0.96 4.78
N LYS A 104 23.19 -0.99 6.08
CA LYS A 104 23.42 -2.24 6.81
C LYS A 104 22.14 -2.81 7.42
N ALA A 105 21.02 -2.11 7.30
CA ALA A 105 19.75 -2.48 7.93
C ALA A 105 18.75 -3.10 6.94
N VAL A 106 19.21 -3.76 5.87
CA VAL A 106 18.35 -4.28 4.82
C VAL A 106 17.27 -5.23 5.37
N ARG A 107 17.63 -6.09 6.33
CA ARG A 107 16.67 -7.03 6.93
C ARG A 107 15.60 -6.28 7.73
N ALA A 108 16.01 -5.30 8.55
CA ALA A 108 15.07 -4.49 9.33
C ALA A 108 14.16 -3.67 8.43
N VAL A 109 14.69 -3.14 7.33
CA VAL A 109 13.93 -2.43 6.31
C VAL A 109 12.88 -3.37 5.69
N GLY A 110 13.27 -4.59 5.32
CA GLY A 110 12.33 -5.58 4.79
C GLY A 110 11.21 -5.91 5.77
N THR A 111 11.53 -6.05 7.05
CA THR A 111 10.54 -6.29 8.10
C THR A 111 9.56 -5.10 8.19
N ALA A 112 10.09 -3.87 8.16
CA ALA A 112 9.26 -2.66 8.20
C ALA A 112 8.32 -2.59 6.99
N ILE A 113 8.82 -2.91 5.79
CA ILE A 113 8.01 -2.96 4.57
C ILE A 113 6.86 -3.96 4.73
N GLY A 114 7.15 -5.12 5.30
CA GLY A 114 6.13 -6.16 5.55
C GLY A 114 5.05 -5.75 6.54
N LYS A 115 5.28 -4.69 7.31
CA LYS A 115 4.31 -4.18 8.28
C LYS A 115 3.50 -2.98 7.78
N ASN A 116 3.62 -2.66 6.50
CA ASN A 116 2.84 -1.58 5.89
C ASN A 116 1.34 -1.85 6.06
N PRO A 117 0.61 -0.97 6.78
CA PRO A 117 -0.82 -1.17 7.00
C PRO A 117 -1.69 -0.65 5.85
N LEU A 118 -1.09 0.06 4.89
CA LEU A 118 -1.82 0.72 3.81
C LEU A 118 -1.36 0.18 2.46
N LEU A 119 -1.73 -1.08 2.17
CA LEU A 119 -1.41 -1.69 0.88
C LEU A 119 -1.95 -0.81 -0.25
N VAL A 120 -1.26 -0.77 -1.36
CA VAL A 120 -1.58 0.04 -2.54
C VAL A 120 -1.26 1.52 -2.33
N ILE A 121 -1.75 2.11 -1.25
CA ILE A 121 -1.56 3.55 -0.96
C ILE A 121 -0.08 3.85 -0.72
N ILE A 122 0.56 3.07 0.15
CA ILE A 122 2.00 3.11 0.34
C ILE A 122 2.54 1.93 -0.48
N PRO A 123 3.23 2.21 -1.60
CA PRO A 123 3.44 1.19 -2.63
C PRO A 123 4.53 0.16 -2.32
N CYS A 124 4.36 -0.59 -1.24
CA CYS A 124 5.31 -1.64 -0.89
C CYS A 124 5.37 -2.77 -1.94
N HIS A 125 4.37 -2.88 -2.79
CA HIS A 125 4.39 -3.81 -3.92
C HIS A 125 5.47 -3.47 -4.95
N ARG A 126 6.00 -2.24 -4.93
CA ARG A 126 7.08 -1.79 -5.83
C ARG A 126 8.46 -2.15 -5.33
N VAL A 127 8.57 -2.82 -4.17
CA VAL A 127 9.85 -3.31 -3.67
C VAL A 127 9.99 -4.79 -4.00
N ILE A 128 11.09 -5.13 -4.66
CA ILE A 128 11.35 -6.49 -5.15
C ILE A 128 12.73 -6.96 -4.65
N GLY A 129 12.95 -8.27 -4.69
CA GLY A 129 14.26 -8.84 -4.38
C GLY A 129 15.27 -8.59 -5.50
N LYS A 130 16.53 -8.87 -5.22
CA LYS A 130 17.58 -8.83 -6.24
C LYS A 130 17.18 -9.76 -7.39
N SER A 131 17.56 -9.39 -8.60
CA SER A 131 17.24 -10.13 -9.82
C SER A 131 15.74 -10.13 -10.17
N GLY A 132 14.97 -9.22 -9.60
CA GLY A 132 13.54 -9.07 -9.91
C GLY A 132 12.63 -10.09 -9.23
N LYS A 133 13.15 -10.83 -8.26
CA LYS A 133 12.36 -11.84 -7.56
C LYS A 133 11.25 -11.19 -6.73
N LEU A 134 10.03 -11.69 -6.89
CA LEU A 134 8.90 -11.26 -6.06
C LEU A 134 8.95 -11.99 -4.72
N THR A 135 9.12 -11.24 -3.65
CA THR A 135 9.21 -11.78 -2.31
C THR A 135 8.21 -11.06 -1.40
N GLY A 136 7.86 -11.72 -0.32
CA GLY A 136 7.08 -11.22 0.82
C GLY A 136 6.15 -10.04 0.58
N TYR A 137 4.87 -10.28 0.47
CA TYR A 137 3.86 -9.22 0.40
C TYR A 137 2.70 -9.65 1.27
N SER A 138 2.24 -8.79 2.19
CA SER A 138 1.16 -9.16 3.11
C SER A 138 -0.16 -9.44 2.39
N GLY A 139 -0.37 -8.86 1.22
CA GLY A 139 -1.50 -9.18 0.37
C GLY A 139 -1.36 -10.46 -0.45
N GLY A 140 -0.17 -11.10 -0.40
CA GLY A 140 0.13 -12.31 -1.18
C GLY A 140 0.79 -11.99 -2.52
N ILE A 141 1.62 -12.92 -2.99
CA ILE A 141 2.37 -12.75 -4.25
C ILE A 141 1.44 -12.52 -5.46
N PRO A 142 0.30 -13.24 -5.59
CA PRO A 142 -0.61 -12.97 -6.73
C PRO A 142 -1.10 -11.52 -6.77
N MET A 143 -1.42 -10.92 -5.63
CA MET A 143 -1.83 -9.52 -5.58
C MET A 143 -0.67 -8.59 -5.96
N LYS A 144 0.53 -8.86 -5.44
CA LYS A 144 1.73 -8.08 -5.79
C LYS A 144 1.98 -8.11 -7.28
N GLN A 145 1.93 -9.29 -7.89
CA GLN A 145 2.11 -9.44 -9.32
C GLN A 145 1.04 -8.68 -10.11
N ALA A 146 -0.23 -8.75 -9.66
CA ALA A 146 -1.33 -8.05 -10.31
C ALA A 146 -1.13 -6.54 -10.29
N LEU A 147 -0.67 -5.99 -9.15
CA LEU A 147 -0.41 -4.56 -9.03
C LEU A 147 0.74 -4.12 -9.92
N LEU A 148 1.83 -4.88 -9.96
CA LEU A 148 2.98 -4.58 -10.82
C LEU A 148 2.61 -4.66 -12.29
N THR A 149 1.82 -5.64 -12.69
CA THR A 149 1.33 -5.81 -14.05
C THR A 149 0.44 -4.63 -14.45
N LEU A 150 -0.46 -4.22 -13.57
CA LEU A 150 -1.33 -3.07 -13.78
C LEU A 150 -0.52 -1.80 -14.05
N GLU A 151 0.49 -1.55 -13.20
CA GLU A 151 1.31 -0.34 -13.32
C GLU A 151 2.15 -0.35 -14.59
N LYS A 152 2.76 -1.48 -14.92
CA LYS A 152 3.57 -1.62 -16.13
C LYS A 152 2.74 -1.41 -17.38
N LYS A 153 1.51 -1.93 -17.40
CA LYS A 153 0.59 -1.79 -18.53
C LYS A 153 0.16 -0.33 -18.75
N ASN A 154 -0.02 0.42 -17.68
CA ASN A 154 -0.62 1.76 -17.75
C ASN A 154 0.36 2.91 -17.58
N VAL A 155 1.64 2.65 -17.30
CA VAL A 155 2.62 3.70 -17.01
C VAL A 155 2.73 4.75 -18.11
N ASN A 156 2.67 4.35 -19.37
CA ASN A 156 2.79 5.27 -20.51
C ASN A 156 1.61 6.23 -20.61
N GLN A 157 0.46 5.84 -20.09
CA GLN A 157 -0.75 6.66 -20.08
C GLN A 157 -0.58 7.88 -19.17
N PHE A 158 0.31 7.80 -18.17
CA PHE A 158 0.55 8.85 -17.19
C PHE A 158 1.95 9.48 -17.34
N SER A 159 2.62 9.26 -18.47
CA SER A 159 3.92 9.88 -18.75
C SER A 159 3.74 11.34 -19.13
N PHE A 160 4.57 12.18 -18.57
CA PHE A 160 4.53 13.62 -18.79
C PHE A 160 5.78 14.10 -19.50
#